data_3e58b0b010893193d50335a2904f3302
#
_entry.id   3e58b0b010893193d50335a2904f3302
#
_cell.length_a   1.000
_cell.length_b   1.000
_cell.length_c   1.000
_cell.angle_alpha   90.00
_cell.angle_beta   90.00
_cell.angle_gamma   90.00
#
_symmetry.space_group_name_H-M   'P 1'
#
loop_
_entity.id
_entity.type
_entity.pdbx_description
1 polymer ?
#
loop_
_entity_poly.entity_id
_entity_poly.type
_entity_poly.pdbx_seq_one_letter_code
_entity_poly.pdbx_strand_id
1 'polypeptide(L)'
;MPERPRHLSMLRSYTAADAFTIGNASCGTLAIFLCLNSLAEQRHTLLWGAIVLLPLALVFDVLDGYVARLDRRRQSVLGGDLDSLADVISFGVAPAVLGFTLGLRGGWDMLILTYFVVCGVSRLARFNVTASALADATTGKVKYFEGTPIPTSIALVALLAVAMFAGRIDEQLWFGVYRFGGAGLHPLTLLYGLSGSAMISATLRIPKP
;
A
#
# COMPACT_ATOMS: atom_id res chain seq x y z
N MET A 1 -39.49 21.95 -2.79
CA MET A 1 -38.42 22.75 -3.48
C MET A 1 -37.18 21.88 -3.49
N PRO A 2 -36.57 21.55 -4.65
CA PRO A 2 -35.33 20.79 -4.66
C PRO A 2 -34.21 21.68 -4.09
N GLU A 3 -33.55 21.19 -3.04
CA GLU A 3 -32.39 21.87 -2.47
C GLU A 3 -31.29 21.99 -3.52
N ARG A 4 -30.82 23.20 -3.76
CA ARG A 4 -29.68 23.44 -4.67
C ARG A 4 -28.46 22.70 -4.14
N PRO A 5 -27.73 21.92 -4.98
CA PRO A 5 -26.50 21.28 -4.57
C PRO A 5 -25.52 22.38 -4.12
N ARG A 6 -25.18 22.38 -2.84
CA ARG A 6 -24.19 23.32 -2.28
C ARG A 6 -22.80 22.84 -2.66
N HIS A 7 -22.00 23.74 -3.20
CA HIS A 7 -20.59 23.49 -3.46
C HIS A 7 -19.89 22.92 -2.21
N LEU A 8 -19.05 21.90 -2.37
CA LEU A 8 -18.32 21.20 -1.29
C LEU A 8 -19.21 20.34 -0.35
N SER A 9 -20.36 19.86 -0.80
CA SER A 9 -21.23 18.96 0.00
C SER A 9 -20.51 17.63 0.39
N MET A 10 -19.57 17.15 -0.43
CA MET A 10 -18.79 15.94 -0.17
C MET A 10 -17.89 16.06 1.08
N LEU A 11 -17.31 17.24 1.34
CA LEU A 11 -16.44 17.46 2.51
C LEU A 11 -17.21 17.41 3.85
N ARG A 12 -18.53 17.61 3.83
CA ARG A 12 -19.37 17.58 5.03
C ARG A 12 -19.72 16.15 5.49
N SER A 13 -19.53 15.16 4.65
CA SER A 13 -19.76 13.76 4.98
C SER A 13 -18.54 13.07 5.61
N TYR A 14 -17.37 13.74 5.63
CA TYR A 14 -16.17 13.17 6.21
C TYR A 14 -16.24 13.12 7.74
N THR A 15 -15.76 12.01 8.27
CA THR A 15 -15.59 11.76 9.70
C THR A 15 -14.15 12.06 10.12
N ALA A 16 -13.87 12.03 11.42
CA ALA A 16 -12.50 12.14 11.92
C ALA A 16 -11.62 10.97 11.43
N ALA A 17 -12.19 9.77 11.25
CA ALA A 17 -11.49 8.62 10.68
C ALA A 17 -11.05 8.92 9.23
N ASP A 18 -11.95 9.44 8.40
CA ASP A 18 -11.63 9.77 7.00
C ASP A 18 -10.48 10.78 6.87
N ALA A 19 -10.28 11.66 7.86
CA ALA A 19 -9.14 12.58 7.89
C ALA A 19 -7.79 11.84 8.06
N PHE A 20 -7.75 10.78 8.86
CA PHE A 20 -6.57 9.93 8.99
C PHE A 20 -6.32 9.13 7.71
N THR A 21 -7.37 8.60 7.08
CA THR A 21 -7.29 7.92 5.78
C THR A 21 -6.72 8.83 4.69
N ILE A 22 -7.16 10.11 4.65
CA ILE A 22 -6.57 11.12 3.74
C ILE A 22 -5.10 11.39 4.10
N GLY A 23 -4.75 11.41 5.39
CA GLY A 23 -3.37 11.50 5.87
C GLY A 23 -2.51 10.35 5.38
N ASN A 24 -3.02 9.10 5.44
CA ASN A 24 -2.40 7.90 4.88
C ASN A 24 -2.11 8.10 3.38
N ALA A 25 -3.11 8.41 2.57
CA ALA A 25 -2.96 8.64 1.13
C ALA A 25 -1.97 9.78 0.82
N SER A 26 -1.98 10.85 1.63
CA SER A 26 -1.06 11.99 1.48
C SER A 26 0.39 11.58 1.71
N CYS A 27 0.66 10.77 2.74
CA CYS A 27 2.00 10.24 3.01
C CYS A 27 2.50 9.36 1.86
N GLY A 28 1.66 8.45 1.34
CA GLY A 28 2.00 7.61 0.19
C GLY A 28 2.29 8.43 -1.07
N THR A 29 1.46 9.43 -1.36
CA THR A 29 1.64 10.32 -2.51
C THR A 29 2.91 11.16 -2.39
N LEU A 30 3.19 11.73 -1.22
CA LEU A 30 4.43 12.47 -0.97
C LEU A 30 5.66 11.58 -1.08
N ALA A 31 5.59 10.34 -0.61
CA ALA A 31 6.67 9.36 -0.77
C ALA A 31 6.98 9.11 -2.26
N ILE A 32 5.95 8.97 -3.11
CA ILE A 32 6.10 8.84 -4.57
C ILE A 32 6.79 10.09 -5.15
N PHE A 33 6.35 11.30 -4.77
CA PHE A 33 6.97 12.53 -5.26
C PHE A 33 8.44 12.65 -4.85
N LEU A 34 8.80 12.24 -3.62
CA LEU A 34 10.19 12.21 -3.17
C LEU A 34 11.02 11.20 -3.97
N CYS A 35 10.45 10.04 -4.33
CA CYS A 35 11.10 9.07 -5.21
C CYS A 35 11.36 9.66 -6.61
N LEU A 36 10.37 10.33 -7.21
CA LEU A 36 10.50 10.98 -8.52
C LEU A 36 11.54 12.10 -8.48
N ASN A 37 11.50 12.95 -7.46
CA ASN A 37 12.50 14.01 -7.28
C ASN A 37 13.90 13.45 -7.08
N SER A 38 14.04 12.34 -6.33
CA SER A 38 15.33 11.68 -6.15
C SER A 38 15.94 11.22 -7.49
N LEU A 39 15.10 10.71 -8.40
CA LEU A 39 15.53 10.34 -9.76
C LEU A 39 15.90 11.56 -10.60
N ALA A 40 15.10 12.63 -10.53
CA ALA A 40 15.33 13.84 -11.31
C ALA A 40 16.58 14.61 -10.87
N GLU A 41 16.81 14.72 -9.56
CA GLU A 41 17.93 15.45 -8.98
C GLU A 41 19.15 14.57 -8.72
N GLN A 42 19.07 13.26 -8.93
CA GLN A 42 20.09 12.25 -8.57
C GLN A 42 20.52 12.35 -7.09
N ARG A 43 19.58 12.66 -6.22
CA ARG A 43 19.79 12.87 -4.78
C ARG A 43 19.12 11.78 -3.96
N HIS A 44 19.87 10.74 -3.63
CA HIS A 44 19.35 9.63 -2.82
C HIS A 44 18.92 10.03 -1.38
N THR A 45 19.39 11.18 -0.88
CA THR A 45 18.98 11.67 0.45
C THR A 45 17.47 11.92 0.56
N LEU A 46 16.78 12.22 -0.55
CA LEU A 46 15.32 12.40 -0.58
C LEU A 46 14.56 11.11 -0.27
N LEU A 47 15.17 9.95 -0.58
CA LEU A 47 14.55 8.64 -0.34
C LEU A 47 14.36 8.33 1.15
N TRP A 48 15.19 8.92 2.04
CA TRP A 48 14.95 8.81 3.48
C TRP A 48 13.60 9.39 3.90
N GLY A 49 13.19 10.50 3.25
CA GLY A 49 11.86 11.06 3.43
C GLY A 49 10.75 10.08 3.03
N ALA A 50 10.89 9.43 1.86
CA ALA A 50 9.94 8.42 1.41
C ALA A 50 9.88 7.21 2.37
N ILE A 51 11.06 6.72 2.83
CA ILE A 51 11.18 5.60 3.78
C ILE A 51 10.51 5.92 5.13
N VAL A 52 10.55 7.16 5.58
CA VAL A 52 9.88 7.58 6.84
C VAL A 52 8.39 7.80 6.66
N LEU A 53 7.96 8.35 5.50
CA LEU A 53 6.55 8.62 5.23
C LEU A 53 5.71 7.35 5.12
N LEU A 54 6.26 6.23 4.65
CA LEU A 54 5.50 4.98 4.49
C LEU A 54 5.14 4.32 5.84
N PRO A 55 6.03 4.18 6.83
CA PRO A 55 5.63 3.82 8.19
C PRO A 55 4.67 4.82 8.84
N LEU A 56 4.80 6.12 8.55
CA LEU A 56 3.85 7.12 9.03
C LEU A 56 2.45 6.92 8.41
N ALA A 57 2.38 6.55 7.13
CA ALA A 57 1.13 6.15 6.49
C ALA A 57 0.47 4.97 7.22
N LEU A 58 1.26 3.95 7.63
CA LEU A 58 0.76 2.83 8.44
C LEU A 58 0.22 3.29 9.80
N VAL A 59 0.85 4.27 10.43
CA VAL A 59 0.33 4.84 11.70
C VAL A 59 -1.04 5.48 11.47
N PHE A 60 -1.21 6.24 10.38
CA PHE A 60 -2.50 6.84 10.04
C PHE A 60 -3.57 5.80 9.74
N ASP A 61 -3.25 4.72 9.00
CA ASP A 61 -4.13 3.58 8.72
C ASP A 61 -4.61 2.90 10.02
N VAL A 62 -3.70 2.64 10.96
CA VAL A 62 -4.08 2.06 12.26
C VAL A 62 -4.95 3.01 13.07
N LEU A 63 -4.68 4.33 13.02
CA LEU A 63 -5.43 5.34 13.75
C LEU A 63 -6.84 5.50 13.20
N ASP A 64 -7.04 5.50 11.86
CA ASP A 64 -8.39 5.59 11.30
C ASP A 64 -9.25 4.39 11.67
N GLY A 65 -8.71 3.18 11.60
CA GLY A 65 -9.36 1.96 12.05
C GLY A 65 -9.68 1.96 13.56
N TYR A 66 -8.85 2.62 14.38
CA TYR A 66 -9.11 2.79 15.80
C TYR A 66 -10.25 3.79 16.04
N VAL A 67 -10.19 4.96 15.40
CA VAL A 67 -11.21 6.03 15.52
C VAL A 67 -12.57 5.57 14.99
N ALA A 68 -12.58 4.86 13.85
CA ALA A 68 -13.83 4.31 13.28
C ALA A 68 -14.52 3.32 14.22
N ARG A 69 -13.76 2.57 15.03
CA ARG A 69 -14.33 1.67 16.05
C ARG A 69 -14.88 2.38 17.27
N LEU A 70 -14.37 3.55 17.62
CA LEU A 70 -14.86 4.36 18.75
C LEU A 70 -16.18 5.04 18.44
N ASP A 71 -16.39 5.51 17.21
CA ASP A 71 -17.62 6.21 16.81
C ASP A 71 -18.47 5.39 15.82
N ARG A 72 -19.02 4.28 16.30
CA ARG A 72 -19.90 3.40 15.51
C ARG A 72 -21.17 4.08 14.98
N ARG A 73 -21.56 5.25 15.52
CA ARG A 73 -22.77 5.97 15.11
C ARG A 73 -22.55 6.84 13.87
N ARG A 74 -21.31 7.13 13.51
CA ARG A 74 -20.93 7.96 12.37
C ARG A 74 -20.06 7.18 11.38
N GLN A 75 -20.42 5.95 11.07
CA GLN A 75 -19.72 5.22 10.00
C GLN A 75 -20.01 5.92 8.67
N SER A 76 -18.94 6.40 8.02
CA SER A 76 -19.02 6.92 6.67
C SER A 76 -19.33 5.79 5.70
N VAL A 77 -20.35 5.97 4.85
CA VAL A 77 -20.65 5.03 3.76
C VAL A 77 -19.46 4.90 2.79
N LEU A 78 -18.65 5.95 2.68
CA LEU A 78 -17.47 6.02 1.81
C LEU A 78 -16.18 5.57 2.51
N GLY A 79 -16.17 5.44 3.85
CA GLY A 79 -14.94 5.23 4.63
C GLY A 79 -14.17 3.99 4.22
N GLY A 80 -14.85 2.85 4.04
CA GLY A 80 -14.18 1.60 3.64
C GLY A 80 -13.59 1.64 2.22
N ASP A 81 -14.24 2.33 1.29
CA ASP A 81 -13.73 2.50 -0.07
C ASP A 81 -12.57 3.49 -0.09
N LEU A 82 -12.68 4.58 0.67
CA LEU A 82 -11.61 5.57 0.81
C LEU A 82 -10.35 4.96 1.41
N ASP A 83 -10.51 4.14 2.46
CA ASP A 83 -9.45 3.39 3.12
C ASP A 83 -8.73 2.46 2.12
N SER A 84 -9.48 1.66 1.37
CA SER A 84 -8.90 0.77 0.35
C SER A 84 -8.16 1.53 -0.75
N LEU A 85 -8.63 2.70 -1.16
CA LEU A 85 -7.96 3.54 -2.16
C LEU A 85 -6.66 4.14 -1.59
N ALA A 86 -6.68 4.61 -0.35
CA ALA A 86 -5.50 5.11 0.35
C ALA A 86 -4.43 4.02 0.49
N ASP A 87 -4.84 2.81 0.87
CA ASP A 87 -3.97 1.64 1.03
C ASP A 87 -3.29 1.23 -0.27
N VAL A 88 -4.02 1.26 -1.40
CA VAL A 88 -3.41 1.00 -2.72
C VAL A 88 -2.26 1.97 -2.99
N ILE A 89 -2.42 3.25 -2.67
CA ILE A 89 -1.39 4.27 -2.89
C ILE A 89 -0.20 4.01 -1.97
N SER A 90 -0.43 3.88 -0.66
CA SER A 90 0.61 3.90 0.36
C SER A 90 1.33 2.56 0.54
N PHE A 91 0.62 1.44 0.36
CA PHE A 91 1.16 0.09 0.59
C PHE A 91 1.26 -0.76 -0.67
N GLY A 92 0.66 -0.31 -1.78
CA GLY A 92 0.81 -0.92 -3.10
C GLY A 92 1.80 -0.14 -3.96
N VAL A 93 1.39 1.04 -4.43
CA VAL A 93 2.14 1.81 -5.44
C VAL A 93 3.43 2.39 -4.88
N ALA A 94 3.38 3.07 -3.73
CA ALA A 94 4.55 3.77 -3.19
C ALA A 94 5.73 2.83 -2.86
N PRO A 95 5.55 1.64 -2.24
CA PRO A 95 6.64 0.67 -2.07
C PRO A 95 7.21 0.13 -3.39
N ALA A 96 6.37 -0.06 -4.42
CA ALA A 96 6.83 -0.47 -5.74
C ALA A 96 7.68 0.63 -6.41
N VAL A 97 7.24 1.90 -6.34
CA VAL A 97 7.98 3.06 -6.85
C VAL A 97 9.30 3.24 -6.08
N LEU A 98 9.31 3.05 -4.76
CA LEU A 98 10.52 3.10 -3.94
C LEU A 98 11.52 2.03 -4.39
N GLY A 99 11.07 0.78 -4.58
CA GLY A 99 11.92 -0.31 -5.09
C GLY A 99 12.50 0.01 -6.46
N PHE A 100 11.69 0.50 -7.38
CA PHE A 100 12.13 0.96 -8.71
C PHE A 100 13.18 2.08 -8.60
N THR A 101 12.95 3.05 -7.72
CA THR A 101 13.86 4.19 -7.54
C THR A 101 15.21 3.75 -6.99
N LEU A 102 15.23 2.75 -6.10
CA LEU A 102 16.44 2.21 -5.48
C LEU A 102 17.24 1.25 -6.38
N GLY A 103 16.73 0.93 -7.59
CA GLY A 103 17.51 0.17 -8.58
C GLY A 103 16.78 -1.02 -9.21
N LEU A 104 15.55 -1.41 -8.77
CA LEU A 104 14.78 -2.49 -9.38
C LEU A 104 14.16 -2.04 -10.71
N ARG A 105 15.01 -1.80 -11.74
CA ARG A 105 14.63 -1.16 -13.02
C ARG A 105 14.69 -2.11 -14.22
N GLY A 106 14.99 -3.37 -14.02
CA GLY A 106 15.00 -4.36 -15.09
C GLY A 106 13.60 -4.60 -15.67
N GLY A 107 13.53 -5.08 -16.91
CA GLY A 107 12.21 -5.37 -17.54
C GLY A 107 11.39 -6.39 -16.74
N TRP A 108 12.05 -7.43 -16.21
CA TRP A 108 11.38 -8.39 -15.33
C TRP A 108 11.02 -7.78 -13.98
N ASP A 109 11.85 -6.84 -13.45
CA ASP A 109 11.52 -6.15 -12.20
C ASP A 109 10.23 -5.35 -12.35
N MET A 110 10.08 -4.59 -13.43
CA MET A 110 8.87 -3.81 -13.69
C MET A 110 7.62 -4.70 -13.77
N LEU A 111 7.72 -5.89 -14.39
CA LEU A 111 6.60 -6.84 -14.44
C LEU A 111 6.23 -7.35 -13.04
N ILE A 112 7.22 -7.72 -12.23
CA ILE A 112 6.98 -8.23 -10.87
C ILE A 112 6.45 -7.13 -9.94
N LEU A 113 6.99 -5.90 -10.03
CA LEU A 113 6.47 -4.76 -9.27
C LEU A 113 5.01 -4.43 -9.67
N THR A 114 4.70 -4.50 -10.97
CA THR A 114 3.31 -4.34 -11.46
C THR A 114 2.42 -5.46 -10.93
N TYR A 115 2.87 -6.71 -11.00
CA TYR A 115 2.14 -7.86 -10.43
C TYR A 115 1.84 -7.66 -8.96
N PHE A 116 2.81 -7.22 -8.16
CA PHE A 116 2.63 -6.92 -6.74
C PHE A 116 1.50 -5.92 -6.49
N VAL A 117 1.49 -4.79 -7.23
CA VAL A 117 0.44 -3.77 -7.11
C VAL A 117 -0.93 -4.33 -7.48
N VAL A 118 -1.02 -5.09 -8.60
CA VAL A 118 -2.27 -5.70 -9.06
C VAL A 118 -2.80 -6.71 -8.05
N CYS A 119 -1.93 -7.50 -7.41
CA CYS A 119 -2.32 -8.40 -6.32
C CYS A 119 -2.91 -7.63 -5.13
N GLY A 120 -2.30 -6.51 -4.73
CA GLY A 120 -2.81 -5.64 -3.67
C GLY A 120 -4.20 -5.09 -3.99
N VAL A 121 -4.40 -4.56 -5.21
CA VAL A 121 -5.71 -4.09 -5.70
C VAL A 121 -6.75 -5.21 -5.68
N SER A 122 -6.41 -6.38 -6.23
CA SER A 122 -7.32 -7.53 -6.28
C SER A 122 -7.73 -8.00 -4.89
N ARG A 123 -6.79 -7.99 -3.93
CA ARG A 123 -7.06 -8.34 -2.53
C ARG A 123 -8.04 -7.37 -1.89
N LEU A 124 -7.82 -6.07 -2.02
CA LEU A 124 -8.69 -5.05 -1.42
C LEU A 124 -10.09 -5.07 -2.03
N ALA A 125 -10.18 -5.22 -3.35
CA ALA A 125 -11.47 -5.38 -4.03
C ALA A 125 -12.25 -6.60 -3.52
N ARG A 126 -11.58 -7.76 -3.37
CA ARG A 126 -12.20 -8.96 -2.80
C ARG A 126 -12.65 -8.73 -1.36
N PHE A 127 -11.82 -8.09 -0.54
CA PHE A 127 -12.15 -7.80 0.86
C PHE A 127 -13.41 -6.94 0.97
N ASN A 128 -13.55 -5.88 0.16
CA ASN A 128 -14.72 -4.99 0.17
C ASN A 128 -16.00 -5.73 -0.22
N VAL A 129 -15.95 -6.59 -1.26
CA VAL A 129 -17.11 -7.41 -1.67
C VAL A 129 -17.48 -8.41 -0.58
N THR A 130 -16.51 -9.09 0.03
CA THR A 130 -16.77 -10.08 1.08
C THR A 130 -17.29 -9.42 2.36
N ALA A 131 -16.75 -8.26 2.74
CA ALA A 131 -17.21 -7.50 3.91
C ALA A 131 -18.65 -7.03 3.75
N SER A 132 -19.05 -6.56 2.55
CA SER A 132 -20.45 -6.16 2.27
C SER A 132 -21.41 -7.35 2.29
N ALA A 133 -21.02 -8.48 1.69
CA ALA A 133 -21.85 -9.69 1.68
C ALA A 133 -22.05 -10.30 3.08
N LEU A 134 -21.09 -10.13 4.00
CA LEU A 134 -21.18 -10.60 5.38
C LEU A 134 -21.96 -9.63 6.28
N ALA A 135 -22.02 -8.34 5.95
CA ALA A 135 -22.88 -7.38 6.64
C ALA A 135 -24.37 -7.70 6.45
N ASP A 136 -24.76 -8.30 5.33
CA ASP A 136 -26.14 -8.74 5.03
C ASP A 136 -26.48 -10.11 5.65
N ALA A 137 -25.50 -10.92 6.05
CA ALA A 137 -25.67 -12.22 6.64
C ALA A 137 -25.58 -12.14 8.18
N THR A 138 -26.72 -12.10 8.85
CA THR A 138 -26.88 -11.92 10.32
C THR A 138 -26.23 -12.98 11.24
N THR A 139 -25.37 -13.89 10.74
CA THR A 139 -24.82 -14.99 11.57
C THR A 139 -23.40 -15.45 11.25
N GLY A 140 -22.67 -14.84 10.34
CA GLY A 140 -21.35 -15.34 9.93
C GLY A 140 -20.15 -14.57 10.51
N LYS A 141 -19.69 -14.90 11.74
CA LYS A 141 -18.34 -14.49 12.18
C LYS A 141 -17.31 -15.09 11.24
N VAL A 142 -16.72 -14.28 10.36
CA VAL A 142 -15.53 -14.69 9.59
C VAL A 142 -14.40 -14.94 10.57
N LYS A 143 -14.00 -16.20 10.72
CA LYS A 143 -12.97 -16.62 11.68
C LYS A 143 -11.54 -16.39 11.17
N TYR A 144 -11.35 -16.11 9.89
CA TYR A 144 -10.03 -16.07 9.26
C TYR A 144 -9.98 -14.97 8.20
N PHE A 145 -8.83 -14.29 8.08
CA PHE A 145 -8.51 -13.49 6.90
C PHE A 145 -7.84 -14.38 5.85
N GLU A 146 -8.26 -14.28 4.60
CA GLU A 146 -7.58 -14.90 3.47
C GLU A 146 -6.47 -13.99 2.96
N GLY A 147 -5.26 -14.52 2.89
CA GLY A 147 -4.06 -13.80 2.44
C GLY A 147 -3.50 -12.80 3.45
N THR A 148 -2.30 -12.27 3.13
CA THR A 148 -1.64 -11.26 3.97
C THR A 148 -2.25 -9.87 3.76
N PRO A 149 -2.36 -9.03 4.81
CA PRO A 149 -2.78 -7.64 4.68
C PRO A 149 -1.83 -6.84 3.78
N ILE A 150 -2.35 -5.88 2.99
CA ILE A 150 -1.50 -5.04 2.12
C ILE A 150 -0.46 -4.21 2.91
N PRO A 151 -0.72 -3.72 4.14
CA PRO A 151 0.29 -3.03 4.94
C PRO A 151 1.53 -3.87 5.30
N THR A 152 1.50 -5.20 5.12
CA THR A 152 2.71 -6.04 5.29
C THR A 152 3.84 -5.66 4.32
N SER A 153 3.55 -4.92 3.24
CA SER A 153 4.54 -4.34 2.33
C SER A 153 5.54 -3.41 3.04
N ILE A 154 5.22 -2.90 4.23
CA ILE A 154 6.18 -2.14 5.06
C ILE A 154 7.43 -2.96 5.39
N ALA A 155 7.33 -4.29 5.44
CA ALA A 155 8.52 -5.13 5.59
C ALA A 155 9.48 -5.01 4.39
N LEU A 156 8.95 -4.84 3.19
CA LEU A 156 9.76 -4.57 1.98
C LEU A 156 10.41 -3.19 2.06
N VAL A 157 9.68 -2.18 2.53
CA VAL A 157 10.22 -0.83 2.76
C VAL A 157 11.35 -0.86 3.80
N ALA A 158 11.18 -1.59 4.90
CA ALA A 158 12.22 -1.76 5.90
C ALA A 158 13.47 -2.45 5.34
N LEU A 159 13.30 -3.48 4.50
CA LEU A 159 14.40 -4.15 3.83
C LEU A 159 15.14 -3.19 2.89
N LEU A 160 14.42 -2.39 2.11
CA LEU A 160 15.01 -1.38 1.24
C LEU A 160 15.73 -0.27 2.04
N ALA A 161 15.20 0.11 3.20
CA ALA A 161 15.86 1.04 4.11
C ALA A 161 17.21 0.48 4.60
N VAL A 162 17.27 -0.81 4.95
CA VAL A 162 18.53 -1.47 5.33
C VAL A 162 19.50 -1.52 4.14
N ALA A 163 19.03 -1.82 2.93
CA ALA A 163 19.87 -1.80 1.73
C ALA A 163 20.46 -0.40 1.48
N MET A 164 19.62 0.63 1.58
CA MET A 164 20.04 2.01 1.43
C MET A 164 21.03 2.44 2.52
N PHE A 165 20.78 2.07 3.79
CA PHE A 165 21.71 2.34 4.89
C PHE A 165 23.07 1.67 4.68
N ALA A 166 23.10 0.47 4.10
CA ALA A 166 24.31 -0.25 3.73
C ALA A 166 24.99 0.27 2.44
N GLY A 167 24.48 1.34 1.84
CA GLY A 167 24.98 1.89 0.56
C GLY A 167 24.74 0.97 -0.65
N ARG A 168 23.81 0.00 -0.53
CA ARG A 168 23.50 -0.97 -1.58
C ARG A 168 22.28 -0.50 -2.39
N ILE A 169 22.55 0.41 -3.32
CA ILE A 169 21.53 1.01 -4.20
C ILE A 169 22.00 0.94 -5.66
N ASP A 170 21.07 1.09 -6.58
CA ASP A 170 21.31 1.05 -8.02
C ASP A 170 22.07 -0.22 -8.45
N GLU A 171 23.20 -0.09 -9.13
CA GLU A 171 23.99 -1.21 -9.62
C GLU A 171 24.65 -2.04 -8.49
N GLN A 172 24.75 -1.51 -7.28
CA GLN A 172 25.31 -2.19 -6.11
C GLN A 172 24.25 -2.92 -5.27
N LEU A 173 23.02 -3.00 -5.76
CA LEU A 173 21.94 -3.68 -5.06
C LEU A 173 22.32 -5.15 -4.78
N TRP A 174 21.86 -5.67 -3.63
CA TRP A 174 22.19 -7.03 -3.21
C TRP A 174 21.81 -8.07 -4.28
N PHE A 175 22.70 -9.05 -4.46
CA PHE A 175 22.60 -10.15 -5.43
C PHE A 175 22.78 -9.76 -6.90
N GLY A 176 23.02 -8.47 -7.21
CA GLY A 176 23.25 -8.01 -8.56
C GLY A 176 22.06 -8.16 -9.51
N VAL A 177 22.32 -8.14 -10.82
CA VAL A 177 21.31 -8.29 -11.87
C VAL A 177 21.56 -9.53 -12.70
N TYR A 178 20.54 -10.34 -12.90
CA TYR A 178 20.54 -11.47 -13.82
C TYR A 178 19.82 -11.06 -15.12
N ARG A 179 20.39 -11.39 -16.26
CA ARG A 179 19.81 -11.06 -17.56
C ARG A 179 19.20 -12.31 -18.22
N PHE A 180 17.88 -12.27 -18.45
CA PHE A 180 17.13 -13.31 -19.17
C PHE A 180 16.39 -12.68 -20.35
N GLY A 181 16.59 -13.21 -21.57
CA GLY A 181 15.89 -12.71 -22.77
C GLY A 181 16.11 -11.22 -23.06
N GLY A 182 17.30 -10.66 -22.70
CA GLY A 182 17.59 -9.25 -22.87
C GLY A 182 17.08 -8.30 -21.79
N ALA A 183 16.24 -8.79 -20.85
CA ALA A 183 15.71 -8.01 -19.73
C ALA A 183 16.43 -8.38 -18.42
N GLY A 184 16.65 -7.38 -17.55
CA GLY A 184 17.24 -7.55 -16.24
C GLY A 184 16.22 -8.02 -15.19
N LEU A 185 16.68 -8.84 -14.26
CA LEU A 185 15.97 -9.27 -13.06
C LEU A 185 16.90 -9.13 -11.85
N HIS A 186 16.48 -8.39 -10.84
CA HIS A 186 17.14 -8.38 -9.55
C HIS A 186 16.48 -9.39 -8.62
N PRO A 187 17.22 -10.31 -7.96
CA PRO A 187 16.61 -11.30 -7.06
C PRO A 187 15.79 -10.69 -5.94
N LEU A 188 16.14 -9.50 -5.50
CA LEU A 188 15.39 -8.77 -4.47
C LEU A 188 13.94 -8.48 -4.88
N THR A 189 13.67 -8.32 -6.19
CA THR A 189 12.32 -8.11 -6.72
C THR A 189 11.42 -9.32 -6.50
N LEU A 190 11.98 -10.54 -6.40
CA LEU A 190 11.21 -11.75 -6.12
C LEU A 190 10.47 -11.68 -4.79
N LEU A 191 10.95 -10.90 -3.83
CA LEU A 191 10.26 -10.66 -2.56
C LEU A 191 8.94 -9.90 -2.76
N TYR A 192 8.90 -8.97 -3.73
CA TYR A 192 7.65 -8.32 -4.13
C TYR A 192 6.69 -9.33 -4.77
N GLY A 193 7.20 -10.22 -5.64
CA GLY A 193 6.41 -11.30 -6.23
C GLY A 193 5.83 -12.24 -5.18
N LEU A 194 6.65 -12.64 -4.19
CA LEU A 194 6.21 -13.48 -3.06
C LEU A 194 5.16 -12.75 -2.20
N SER A 195 5.40 -11.47 -1.87
CA SER A 195 4.45 -10.67 -1.09
C SER A 195 3.11 -10.53 -1.83
N GLY A 196 3.11 -10.22 -3.14
CA GLY A 196 1.90 -10.16 -3.95
C GLY A 196 1.16 -11.50 -3.99
N SER A 197 1.88 -12.60 -4.20
CA SER A 197 1.30 -13.95 -4.19
C SER A 197 0.70 -14.31 -2.83
N ALA A 198 1.35 -13.92 -1.73
CA ALA A 198 0.83 -14.12 -0.38
C ALA A 198 -0.46 -13.32 -0.13
N MET A 199 -0.59 -12.10 -0.71
CA MET A 199 -1.79 -11.27 -0.60
C MET A 199 -3.02 -11.93 -1.25
N ILE A 200 -2.86 -12.61 -2.38
CA ILE A 200 -3.97 -13.24 -3.12
C ILE A 200 -4.17 -14.72 -2.76
N SER A 201 -3.35 -15.27 -1.86
CA SER A 201 -3.43 -16.69 -1.46
C SER A 201 -4.68 -16.95 -0.63
N ALA A 202 -5.54 -17.85 -1.11
CA ALA A 202 -6.70 -18.34 -0.37
C ALA A 202 -6.35 -19.40 0.69
N THR A 203 -5.13 -19.96 0.64
CA THR A 203 -4.67 -21.00 1.56
C THR A 203 -4.03 -20.46 2.82
N LEU A 204 -3.51 -19.23 2.78
CA LEU A 204 -2.98 -18.53 3.94
C LEU A 204 -4.14 -17.99 4.79
N ARG A 205 -4.52 -18.75 5.83
CA ARG A 205 -5.56 -18.37 6.78
C ARG A 205 -4.92 -17.76 8.02
N ILE A 206 -5.05 -16.47 8.20
CA ILE A 206 -4.55 -15.76 9.38
C ILE A 206 -5.68 -15.68 10.41
N PRO A 207 -5.54 -16.28 11.61
CA PRO A 207 -6.56 -16.18 12.64
C PRO A 207 -6.74 -14.72 13.05
N LYS A 208 -8.00 -14.31 13.25
CA LYS A 208 -8.32 -12.98 13.78
C LYS A 208 -7.99 -12.95 15.27
N PRO A 209 -7.22 -11.98 15.79
CA PRO A 209 -6.98 -11.83 17.22
C PRO A 209 -8.24 -11.49 17.99
#